data_064662632fab689767b8caab095e7e69
#
_entry.id   064662632fab689767b8caab095e7e69
#
_cell.length_a   1.000
_cell.length_b   1.000
_cell.length_c   1.000
_cell.angle_alpha   90.00
_cell.angle_beta   90.00
_cell.angle_gamma   90.00
#
_symmetry.space_group_name_H-M   'P 1'
#
loop_
_entity.id
_entity.type
_entity.pdbx_description
1 polymer ?
#
loop_
_entity_poly.entity_id
_entity_poly.type
_entity_poly.pdbx_seq_one_letter_code
_entity_poly.pdbx_strand_id
1 'polypeptide(L)'
;MWVASAARAALRALLGHPFEPKQEVVQPDGGDPLLVPVRSAARLSNDQALAISRCDPGPGLDLTRDLEIWVRVAWTPSADQGLVLMPGEGVGRFGAGGDACLSTYARQLLECTLLPLLPPGQGLEVEPVLPRGRSLAERTSNAAFGVVDGLALIGTQAEVQQSAAPEQLEQVLRELRALVADPGFGGSVALVIGENGLDLARRAGLSPLLKVGNWLGPVLVAAAEAGVKDLLLLGYHGKLIKLAGGIFHTHHHLADGRLEVLTALGLDAGLSLEEMRQLRSAAVSYTHLTLPTKA
;
A
#
# COMPACT_ATOMS: atom_id res chain seq x y z
N MET A 1 -0.93 -4.59 -10.01
CA MET A 1 -1.59 -4.35 -11.31
C MET A 1 -0.58 -4.21 -12.45
N TRP A 2 0.29 -3.20 -12.50
CA TRP A 2 1.24 -2.95 -13.60
C TRP A 2 2.28 -4.05 -13.81
N VAL A 3 2.79 -4.64 -12.71
CA VAL A 3 3.67 -5.82 -12.78
C VAL A 3 2.93 -7.02 -13.36
N ALA A 4 1.68 -7.26 -12.95
CA ALA A 4 0.90 -8.39 -13.42
C ALA A 4 0.55 -8.27 -14.92
N SER A 5 0.22 -7.06 -15.39
CA SER A 5 -0.04 -6.84 -16.82
C SER A 5 1.19 -7.05 -17.69
N ALA A 6 2.36 -6.53 -17.24
CA ALA A 6 3.62 -6.78 -17.95
C ALA A 6 4.00 -8.27 -17.92
N ALA A 7 3.86 -8.94 -16.77
CA ALA A 7 4.12 -10.38 -16.67
C ALA A 7 3.24 -11.20 -17.64
N ARG A 8 1.95 -10.88 -17.72
CA ARG A 8 1.03 -11.53 -18.66
C ARG A 8 1.43 -11.29 -20.10
N ALA A 9 1.78 -10.06 -20.47
CA ALA A 9 2.22 -9.74 -21.82
C ALA A 9 3.52 -10.49 -22.18
N ALA A 10 4.49 -10.57 -21.25
CA ALA A 10 5.71 -11.32 -21.43
C ALA A 10 5.43 -12.83 -21.59
N LEU A 11 4.57 -13.41 -20.75
CA LEU A 11 4.18 -14.82 -20.86
C LEU A 11 3.50 -15.10 -22.20
N ARG A 12 2.58 -14.25 -22.65
CA ARG A 12 1.93 -14.40 -23.97
C ARG A 12 2.96 -14.33 -25.10
N ALA A 13 3.94 -13.43 -25.02
CA ALA A 13 5.03 -13.35 -25.99
C ALA A 13 5.89 -14.62 -25.96
N LEU A 14 6.16 -15.18 -24.79
CA LEU A 14 6.89 -16.44 -24.61
C LEU A 14 6.14 -17.62 -25.25
N LEU A 15 4.81 -17.63 -25.13
CA LEU A 15 3.93 -18.61 -25.76
C LEU A 15 3.74 -18.38 -27.28
N GLY A 16 4.31 -17.33 -27.85
CA GLY A 16 4.23 -17.03 -29.28
C GLY A 16 2.95 -16.30 -29.72
N HIS A 17 2.18 -15.77 -28.77
CA HIS A 17 1.00 -14.96 -29.10
C HIS A 17 1.38 -13.56 -29.58
N PRO A 18 0.58 -12.94 -30.47
CA PRO A 18 0.80 -11.55 -30.88
C PRO A 18 0.67 -10.60 -29.68
N PHE A 19 1.41 -9.50 -29.76
CA PHE A 19 1.34 -8.46 -28.73
C PHE A 19 0.00 -7.75 -28.73
N GLU A 20 -0.61 -7.65 -27.57
CA GLU A 20 -1.82 -6.87 -27.31
C GLU A 20 -1.47 -5.74 -26.33
N PRO A 21 -1.77 -4.47 -26.66
CA PRO A 21 -1.39 -3.33 -25.85
C PRO A 21 -2.16 -3.19 -24.53
N LYS A 22 -3.23 -3.96 -24.34
CA LYS A 22 -3.98 -4.07 -23.08
C LYS A 22 -4.01 -5.52 -22.64
N GLN A 23 -3.72 -5.75 -21.37
CA GLN A 23 -3.74 -7.08 -20.78
C GLN A 23 -4.80 -7.14 -19.68
N GLU A 24 -5.51 -8.24 -19.63
CA GLU A 24 -6.44 -8.53 -18.54
C GLU A 24 -5.65 -8.92 -17.29
N VAL A 25 -5.93 -8.28 -16.18
CA VAL A 25 -5.41 -8.62 -14.86
C VAL A 25 -6.56 -9.11 -14.01
N VAL A 26 -6.48 -10.37 -13.59
CA VAL A 26 -7.54 -11.03 -12.82
C VAL A 26 -7.40 -10.66 -11.34
N GLN A 27 -8.49 -10.17 -10.75
CA GLN A 27 -8.50 -9.75 -9.34
C GLN A 27 -8.70 -10.96 -8.41
N PRO A 28 -7.93 -11.09 -7.31
CA PRO A 28 -8.04 -12.22 -6.38
C PRO A 28 -9.37 -12.28 -5.62
N ASP A 29 -10.04 -11.14 -5.47
CA ASP A 29 -11.32 -10.99 -4.77
C ASP A 29 -12.54 -11.35 -5.62
N GLY A 30 -12.33 -11.80 -6.87
CA GLY A 30 -13.39 -12.17 -7.79
C GLY A 30 -14.06 -11.01 -8.51
N GLY A 31 -13.50 -9.81 -8.41
CA GLY A 31 -13.93 -8.65 -9.21
C GLY A 31 -13.70 -8.85 -10.71
N ASP A 32 -14.34 -7.99 -11.52
CA ASP A 32 -14.14 -8.01 -12.97
C ASP A 32 -12.67 -7.83 -13.34
N PRO A 33 -12.16 -8.51 -14.37
CA PRO A 33 -10.80 -8.34 -14.84
C PRO A 33 -10.52 -6.91 -15.29
N LEU A 34 -9.38 -6.37 -14.89
CA LEU A 34 -8.95 -5.02 -15.26
C LEU A 34 -8.14 -5.06 -16.56
N LEU A 35 -8.47 -4.18 -17.51
CA LEU A 35 -7.70 -3.99 -18.72
C LEU A 35 -6.58 -2.98 -18.49
N VAL A 36 -5.35 -3.46 -18.34
CA VAL A 36 -4.18 -2.66 -17.97
C VAL A 36 -3.24 -2.48 -19.17
N PRO A 37 -2.84 -1.23 -19.51
CA PRO A 37 -1.95 -0.97 -20.63
C PRO A 37 -0.56 -1.56 -20.43
N VAL A 38 0.01 -2.10 -21.52
CA VAL A 38 1.40 -2.53 -21.65
C VAL A 38 1.99 -1.86 -22.88
N ARG A 39 3.22 -1.36 -22.76
CA ARG A 39 3.88 -0.64 -23.85
C ARG A 39 4.44 -1.54 -24.93
N SER A 40 5.08 -2.61 -24.50
CA SER A 40 5.74 -3.56 -25.40
C SER A 40 5.92 -4.91 -24.73
N ALA A 41 6.00 -5.95 -25.54
CA ALA A 41 6.45 -7.27 -25.13
C ALA A 41 7.22 -7.91 -26.28
N ALA A 42 8.27 -8.64 -25.95
CA ALA A 42 9.09 -9.34 -26.91
C ALA A 42 9.62 -10.65 -26.33
N ARG A 43 9.65 -11.66 -27.16
CA ARG A 43 10.37 -12.91 -26.87
C ARG A 43 11.86 -12.66 -27.05
N LEU A 44 12.66 -12.98 -26.04
CA LEU A 44 14.11 -12.80 -26.05
C LEU A 44 14.85 -14.06 -26.54
N SER A 45 14.31 -15.22 -26.17
CA SER A 45 14.85 -16.52 -26.57
C SER A 45 13.71 -17.55 -26.58
N ASN A 46 14.03 -18.84 -26.72
CA ASN A 46 13.02 -19.90 -26.66
C ASN A 46 12.40 -20.08 -25.28
N ASP A 47 13.09 -19.65 -24.24
CA ASP A 47 12.75 -19.84 -22.84
C ASP A 47 12.53 -18.53 -22.06
N GLN A 48 12.70 -17.36 -22.69
CA GLN A 48 12.59 -16.06 -22.04
C GLN A 48 11.85 -15.04 -22.88
N ALA A 49 11.12 -14.17 -22.18
CA ALA A 49 10.48 -12.98 -22.75
C ALA A 49 10.53 -11.81 -21.77
N LEU A 50 10.36 -10.61 -22.30
CA LEU A 50 10.31 -9.35 -21.56
C LEU A 50 9.09 -8.54 -21.98
N ALA A 51 8.46 -7.87 -21.04
CA ALA A 51 7.48 -6.84 -21.34
C ALA A 51 7.71 -5.59 -20.47
N ILE A 52 7.22 -4.46 -20.97
CA ILE A 52 7.36 -3.16 -20.33
C ILE A 52 5.97 -2.53 -20.18
N SER A 53 5.61 -2.22 -18.95
CA SER A 53 4.47 -1.37 -18.62
C SER A 53 4.94 -0.05 -18.04
N ARG A 54 4.01 0.88 -17.85
CA ARG A 54 4.28 2.17 -17.23
C ARG A 54 3.19 2.44 -16.21
N CYS A 55 3.60 2.77 -14.99
CA CYS A 55 2.67 3.06 -13.91
C CYS A 55 1.93 4.37 -14.16
N ASP A 56 0.61 4.30 -14.19
CA ASP A 56 -0.28 5.46 -14.13
C ASP A 56 -1.19 5.30 -12.91
N PRO A 57 -0.86 5.93 -11.79
CA PRO A 57 -1.62 5.84 -10.55
C PRO A 57 -2.92 6.67 -10.57
N GLY A 58 -3.32 7.23 -11.72
CA GLY A 58 -4.46 8.12 -11.81
C GLY A 58 -4.15 9.55 -11.32
N PRO A 59 -5.16 10.40 -11.09
CA PRO A 59 -4.96 11.77 -10.64
C PRO A 59 -4.36 11.82 -9.22
N GLY A 60 -3.54 12.83 -8.94
CA GLY A 60 -2.91 13.03 -7.64
C GLY A 60 -1.39 12.92 -7.66
N LEU A 61 -0.77 13.13 -6.48
CA LEU A 61 0.67 12.99 -6.30
C LEU A 61 1.01 11.55 -5.92
N ASP A 62 1.77 10.89 -6.77
CA ASP A 62 2.29 9.53 -6.53
C ASP A 62 3.72 9.42 -7.02
N LEU A 63 4.61 8.90 -6.20
CA LEU A 63 6.03 8.73 -6.50
C LEU A 63 6.27 7.74 -7.65
N THR A 64 5.35 6.81 -7.86
CA THR A 64 5.45 5.79 -8.90
C THR A 64 4.89 6.24 -10.24
N ARG A 65 4.37 7.47 -10.33
CA ARG A 65 3.89 8.02 -11.61
C ARG A 65 4.98 7.96 -12.67
N ASP A 66 4.61 7.46 -13.83
CA ASP A 66 5.49 7.27 -14.97
C ASP A 66 6.69 6.33 -14.71
N LEU A 67 6.65 5.55 -13.65
CA LEU A 67 7.64 4.52 -13.41
C LEU A 67 7.52 3.43 -14.48
N GLU A 68 8.59 3.20 -15.21
CA GLU A 68 8.68 2.03 -16.08
C GLU A 68 8.86 0.78 -15.23
N ILE A 69 8.11 -0.24 -15.59
CA ILE A 69 8.12 -1.54 -14.95
C ILE A 69 8.43 -2.57 -16.03
N TRP A 70 9.57 -3.19 -15.92
CA TRP A 70 9.98 -4.27 -16.80
C TRP A 70 9.70 -5.59 -16.09
N VAL A 71 9.21 -6.56 -16.82
CA VAL A 71 9.02 -7.90 -16.28
C VAL A 71 9.62 -8.90 -17.25
N ARG A 72 10.67 -9.56 -16.79
CA ARG A 72 11.22 -10.72 -17.47
C ARG A 72 10.52 -11.98 -16.97
N VAL A 73 10.19 -12.85 -17.89
CA VAL A 73 9.69 -14.20 -17.58
C VAL A 73 10.58 -15.25 -18.23
N ALA A 74 10.74 -16.36 -17.53
CA ALA A 74 11.48 -17.51 -18.03
C ALA A 74 10.79 -18.82 -17.62
N TRP A 75 10.93 -19.87 -18.44
CA TRP A 75 10.51 -21.19 -17.99
C TRP A 75 11.40 -21.68 -16.86
N THR A 76 10.83 -22.24 -15.80
CA THR A 76 11.61 -22.87 -14.73
C THR A 76 12.01 -24.29 -15.14
N PRO A 77 13.17 -24.78 -14.68
CA PRO A 77 13.58 -26.18 -14.91
C PRO A 77 12.68 -27.19 -14.20
N SER A 78 11.94 -26.77 -13.17
CA SER A 78 11.09 -27.63 -12.33
C SER A 78 9.64 -27.33 -12.57
N ALA A 79 8.93 -28.29 -13.14
CA ALA A 79 7.49 -28.20 -13.43
C ALA A 79 6.60 -28.06 -12.17
N ASP A 80 7.06 -28.54 -11.02
CA ASP A 80 6.29 -28.56 -9.78
C ASP A 80 6.24 -27.19 -9.04
N GLN A 81 7.00 -26.19 -9.49
CA GLN A 81 7.13 -24.92 -8.78
C GLN A 81 6.06 -23.89 -9.13
N GLY A 82 5.22 -24.12 -10.15
CA GLY A 82 4.17 -23.18 -10.56
C GLY A 82 4.75 -21.80 -10.89
N LEU A 83 4.57 -20.80 -10.01
CA LEU A 83 5.06 -19.44 -10.19
C LEU A 83 6.18 -19.12 -9.18
N VAL A 84 7.37 -18.81 -9.69
CA VAL A 84 8.55 -18.39 -8.91
C VAL A 84 8.76 -16.88 -9.10
N LEU A 85 8.74 -16.13 -8.01
CA LEU A 85 8.90 -14.68 -8.04
C LEU A 85 10.33 -14.30 -7.60
N MET A 86 11.11 -13.75 -8.52
CA MET A 86 12.47 -13.31 -8.27
C MET A 86 12.55 -11.78 -8.24
N PRO A 87 13.12 -11.17 -7.20
CA PRO A 87 13.26 -9.72 -7.19
C PRO A 87 14.38 -9.29 -8.13
N GLY A 88 14.04 -8.55 -9.17
CA GLY A 88 14.98 -7.90 -10.07
C GLY A 88 15.53 -6.60 -9.53
N GLU A 89 16.30 -5.87 -10.33
CA GLU A 89 16.87 -4.59 -9.94
C GLU A 89 15.78 -3.59 -9.55
N GLY A 90 15.99 -2.87 -8.44
CA GLY A 90 15.08 -1.83 -7.94
C GLY A 90 13.82 -2.35 -7.25
N VAL A 91 13.64 -3.67 -7.17
CA VAL A 91 12.60 -4.29 -6.34
C VAL A 91 13.13 -4.50 -4.93
N GLY A 92 12.38 -4.06 -3.94
CA GLY A 92 12.76 -4.15 -2.53
C GLY A 92 12.79 -5.59 -2.03
N ARG A 93 13.74 -5.86 -1.13
CA ARG A 93 13.96 -7.16 -0.46
C ARG A 93 13.94 -7.00 1.04
N PHE A 94 13.59 -8.05 1.77
CA PHE A 94 13.74 -8.10 3.22
C PHE A 94 15.19 -8.46 3.59
N GLY A 95 15.99 -7.43 3.93
CA GLY A 95 17.42 -7.59 4.22
C GLY A 95 18.26 -7.89 2.97
N ALA A 96 19.58 -7.91 3.13
CA ALA A 96 20.51 -8.21 2.05
C ALA A 96 20.37 -9.67 1.60
N GLY A 97 20.03 -9.90 0.32
CA GLY A 97 19.87 -11.23 -0.25
C GLY A 97 18.56 -11.95 0.13
N GLY A 98 17.62 -11.27 0.78
CA GLY A 98 16.32 -11.82 1.15
C GLY A 98 15.31 -11.89 -0.01
N ASP A 99 14.13 -12.43 0.30
CA ASP A 99 13.01 -12.54 -0.63
C ASP A 99 12.47 -11.16 -1.05
N ALA A 100 11.82 -11.11 -2.21
CA ALA A 100 11.12 -9.92 -2.67
C ALA A 100 10.10 -9.44 -1.63
N CYS A 101 10.14 -8.15 -1.31
CA CYS A 101 9.12 -7.52 -0.48
C CYS A 101 7.83 -7.38 -1.30
N LEU A 102 6.99 -8.40 -1.20
CA LEU A 102 5.76 -8.56 -1.96
C LEU A 102 4.60 -8.83 -1.00
N SER A 103 3.50 -8.07 -1.14
CA SER A 103 2.29 -8.34 -0.35
C SER A 103 1.60 -9.63 -0.80
N THR A 104 0.83 -10.23 0.10
CA THR A 104 0.00 -11.41 -0.22
C THR A 104 -0.94 -11.11 -1.40
N TYR A 105 -1.57 -9.94 -1.40
CA TYR A 105 -2.43 -9.51 -2.49
C TYR A 105 -1.69 -9.43 -3.84
N ALA A 106 -0.49 -8.82 -3.85
CA ALA A 106 0.29 -8.71 -5.09
C ALA A 106 0.73 -10.07 -5.63
N ARG A 107 1.04 -11.02 -4.73
CA ARG A 107 1.32 -12.42 -5.10
C ARG A 107 0.09 -13.09 -5.70
N GLN A 108 -1.04 -13.04 -5.03
CA GLN A 108 -2.31 -13.62 -5.51
C GLN A 108 -2.74 -13.02 -6.86
N LEU A 109 -2.56 -11.71 -7.06
CA LEU A 109 -2.86 -11.03 -8.32
C LEU A 109 -2.03 -11.60 -9.48
N LEU A 110 -0.75 -11.87 -9.25
CA LEU A 110 0.13 -12.53 -10.23
C LEU A 110 -0.32 -13.98 -10.48
N GLU A 111 -0.59 -14.72 -9.43
CA GLU A 111 -1.03 -16.13 -9.52
C GLU A 111 -2.35 -16.25 -10.29
N CYS A 112 -3.39 -15.49 -9.92
CA CYS A 112 -4.67 -15.50 -10.63
C CYS A 112 -4.56 -15.08 -12.09
N THR A 113 -3.62 -14.17 -12.41
CA THR A 113 -3.44 -13.65 -13.78
C THR A 113 -2.61 -14.61 -14.65
N LEU A 114 -1.62 -15.30 -14.10
CA LEU A 114 -0.63 -16.05 -14.88
C LEU A 114 -0.87 -17.56 -14.89
N LEU A 115 -1.22 -18.17 -13.74
CA LEU A 115 -1.35 -19.63 -13.64
C LEU A 115 -2.34 -20.23 -14.67
N PRO A 116 -3.49 -19.59 -14.96
CA PRO A 116 -4.41 -20.14 -15.98
C PRO A 116 -3.85 -20.16 -17.41
N LEU A 117 -2.76 -19.44 -17.65
CA LEU A 117 -2.11 -19.36 -18.98
C LEU A 117 -0.94 -20.33 -19.12
N LEU A 118 -0.49 -20.95 -18.02
CA LEU A 118 0.67 -21.86 -18.07
C LEU A 118 0.29 -23.18 -18.75
N PRO A 119 1.12 -23.67 -19.66
CA PRO A 119 0.98 -25.01 -20.18
C PRO A 119 1.11 -26.05 -19.07
N PRO A 120 0.42 -27.20 -19.16
CA PRO A 120 0.56 -28.27 -18.20
C PRO A 120 2.02 -28.71 -18.03
N GLY A 121 2.48 -28.85 -16.79
CA GLY A 121 3.84 -29.28 -16.48
C GLY A 121 4.91 -28.22 -16.70
N GLN A 122 4.56 -26.95 -16.88
CA GLN A 122 5.52 -25.84 -16.98
C GLN A 122 5.43 -24.94 -15.75
N GLY A 123 6.58 -24.59 -15.18
CA GLY A 123 6.68 -23.53 -14.19
C GLY A 123 7.22 -22.24 -14.82
N LEU A 124 6.90 -21.11 -14.22
CA LEU A 124 7.29 -19.78 -14.70
C LEU A 124 8.04 -19.01 -13.61
N GLU A 125 9.25 -18.57 -13.94
CA GLU A 125 9.95 -17.54 -13.19
C GLU A 125 9.49 -16.16 -13.66
N VAL A 126 9.18 -15.27 -12.73
CA VAL A 126 8.79 -13.89 -12.99
C VAL A 126 9.73 -12.96 -12.22
N GLU A 127 10.44 -12.13 -12.94
CA GLU A 127 11.39 -11.17 -12.41
C GLU A 127 10.96 -9.75 -12.77
N PRO A 128 10.25 -9.04 -11.87
CA PRO A 128 10.00 -7.62 -12.04
C PRO A 128 11.28 -6.81 -11.81
N VAL A 129 11.50 -5.80 -12.65
CA VAL A 129 12.60 -4.84 -12.59
C VAL A 129 12.01 -3.44 -12.59
N LEU A 130 12.47 -2.62 -11.67
CA LEU A 130 12.08 -1.21 -11.51
C LEU A 130 13.31 -0.32 -11.71
N PRO A 131 13.62 0.14 -12.94
CA PRO A 131 14.89 0.82 -13.24
C PRO A 131 15.20 2.03 -12.35
N ARG A 132 14.16 2.73 -11.86
CA ARG A 132 14.29 3.83 -10.89
C ARG A 132 13.90 3.44 -9.47
N GLY A 133 13.72 2.15 -9.20
CA GLY A 133 13.19 1.67 -7.94
C GLY A 133 14.06 2.03 -6.74
N ARG A 134 15.40 1.93 -6.87
CA ARG A 134 16.34 2.30 -5.80
C ARG A 134 16.24 3.79 -5.43
N SER A 135 16.33 4.66 -6.42
CA SER A 135 16.27 6.12 -6.19
C SER A 135 14.92 6.58 -5.65
N LEU A 136 13.82 5.92 -6.05
CA LEU A 136 12.50 6.19 -5.50
C LEU A 136 12.35 5.64 -4.08
N ALA A 137 12.95 4.51 -3.77
CA ALA A 137 12.90 3.92 -2.43
C ALA A 137 13.51 4.83 -1.36
N GLU A 138 14.54 5.61 -1.68
CA GLU A 138 15.15 6.62 -0.80
C GLU A 138 14.13 7.69 -0.33
N ARG A 139 13.08 7.90 -1.12
CA ARG A 139 11.99 8.84 -0.81
C ARG A 139 10.80 8.20 -0.11
N THR A 140 10.95 6.95 0.32
CA THR A 140 9.92 6.17 1.00
C THR A 140 10.40 5.73 2.38
N SER A 141 9.50 5.15 3.15
CA SER A 141 9.83 4.57 4.45
C SER A 141 10.34 3.13 4.38
N ASN A 142 10.65 2.60 3.19
CA ASN A 142 11.00 1.20 2.98
C ASN A 142 12.18 0.75 3.86
N ALA A 143 13.26 1.55 3.91
CA ALA A 143 14.45 1.24 4.71
C ALA A 143 14.13 1.05 6.21
N ALA A 144 13.20 1.84 6.73
CA ALA A 144 12.77 1.75 8.13
C ALA A 144 12.00 0.46 8.46
N PHE A 145 11.44 -0.19 7.44
CA PHE A 145 10.78 -1.49 7.57
C PHE A 145 11.70 -2.65 7.18
N GLY A 146 13.01 -2.40 7.08
CA GLY A 146 13.98 -3.42 6.71
C GLY A 146 13.96 -3.82 5.24
N VAL A 147 13.28 -3.02 4.39
CA VAL A 147 13.26 -3.22 2.95
C VAL A 147 14.41 -2.47 2.32
N VAL A 148 15.31 -3.21 1.67
CA VAL A 148 16.50 -2.68 1.00
C VAL A 148 16.42 -2.89 -0.51
N ASP A 149 17.35 -2.30 -1.26
CA ASP A 149 17.56 -2.47 -2.70
C ASP A 149 16.48 -1.92 -3.64
N GLY A 150 15.36 -1.41 -3.13
CA GLY A 150 14.35 -0.85 -4.00
C GLY A 150 12.96 -0.67 -3.39
N LEU A 151 11.97 -0.55 -4.25
CA LEU A 151 10.57 -0.39 -3.86
C LEU A 151 9.92 -1.74 -3.51
N ALA A 152 9.20 -1.77 -2.41
CA ALA A 152 8.32 -2.89 -2.10
C ALA A 152 7.13 -2.95 -3.06
N LEU A 153 6.79 -4.14 -3.52
CA LEU A 153 5.58 -4.40 -4.31
C LEU A 153 4.41 -4.68 -3.36
N ILE A 154 3.95 -3.64 -2.71
CA ILE A 154 2.88 -3.72 -1.72
C ILE A 154 1.60 -3.10 -2.27
N GLY A 155 0.48 -3.72 -1.97
CA GLY A 155 -0.85 -3.25 -2.31
C GLY A 155 -1.86 -4.16 -1.65
N THR A 156 -3.03 -3.63 -1.34
CA THR A 156 -4.14 -4.38 -0.74
C THR A 156 -5.29 -4.54 -1.71
N GLN A 157 -5.19 -3.91 -2.87
CA GLN A 157 -6.17 -3.93 -3.95
C GLN A 157 -5.54 -3.50 -5.28
N ALA A 158 -6.17 -3.82 -6.40
CA ALA A 158 -5.65 -3.54 -7.74
C ALA A 158 -5.69 -2.06 -8.10
N GLU A 159 -6.71 -1.35 -7.66
CA GLU A 159 -6.89 0.07 -7.92
C GLU A 159 -6.31 0.93 -6.78
N VAL A 160 -5.78 2.10 -7.14
CA VAL A 160 -5.35 3.08 -6.15
C VAL A 160 -6.60 3.65 -5.48
N GLN A 161 -6.72 3.41 -4.18
CA GLN A 161 -7.77 4.03 -3.39
C GLN A 161 -7.50 5.55 -3.35
N GLN A 162 -8.40 6.34 -3.93
CA GLN A 162 -8.35 7.80 -3.82
C GLN A 162 -8.74 8.20 -2.38
N SER A 163 -7.86 7.93 -1.44
CA SER A 163 -8.11 8.10 0.01
C SER A 163 -8.27 9.57 0.45
N ALA A 164 -8.23 10.49 -0.50
CA ALA A 164 -8.52 11.91 -0.31
C ALA A 164 -9.68 12.39 -1.21
N ALA A 165 -10.40 11.48 -1.89
CA ALA A 165 -11.52 11.86 -2.73
C ALA A 165 -12.72 12.33 -1.88
N PRO A 166 -13.40 13.43 -2.25
CA PRO A 166 -14.57 13.93 -1.52
C PRO A 166 -15.70 12.90 -1.36
N GLU A 167 -15.84 12.01 -2.34
CA GLU A 167 -16.85 10.94 -2.35
C GLU A 167 -16.67 9.97 -1.18
N GLN A 168 -15.44 9.76 -0.73
CA GLN A 168 -15.16 8.94 0.47
C GLN A 168 -15.69 9.62 1.74
N LEU A 169 -15.52 10.93 1.85
CA LEU A 169 -16.10 11.67 2.96
C LEU A 169 -17.62 11.52 2.98
N GLU A 170 -18.28 11.72 1.84
CA GLU A 170 -19.73 11.59 1.72
C GLU A 170 -20.21 10.19 2.12
N GLN A 171 -19.49 9.14 1.71
CA GLN A 171 -19.79 7.78 2.10
C GLN A 171 -19.71 7.60 3.62
N VAL A 172 -18.59 8.01 4.24
CA VAL A 172 -18.41 7.91 5.70
C VAL A 172 -19.48 8.68 6.46
N LEU A 173 -19.87 9.86 5.99
CA LEU A 173 -20.94 10.64 6.60
C LEU A 173 -22.31 9.96 6.46
N ARG A 174 -22.59 9.28 5.35
CA ARG A 174 -23.80 8.46 5.19
C ARG A 174 -23.81 7.29 6.16
N GLU A 175 -22.68 6.57 6.28
CA GLU A 175 -22.54 5.45 7.22
C GLU A 175 -22.72 5.91 8.67
N LEU A 176 -22.15 7.04 9.06
CA LEU A 176 -22.32 7.62 10.40
C LEU A 176 -23.78 7.93 10.68
N ARG A 177 -24.47 8.60 9.75
CA ARG A 177 -25.89 8.93 9.91
C ARG A 177 -26.77 7.69 10.05
N ALA A 178 -26.50 6.66 9.22
CA ALA A 178 -27.22 5.39 9.30
C ALA A 178 -26.99 4.71 10.66
N LEU A 179 -25.76 4.73 11.15
CA LEU A 179 -25.40 4.17 12.45
C LEU A 179 -26.13 4.86 13.60
N VAL A 180 -26.12 6.20 13.62
CA VAL A 180 -26.76 6.97 14.69
C VAL A 180 -28.30 6.88 14.64
N ALA A 181 -28.85 6.69 13.43
CA ALA A 181 -30.32 6.52 13.26
C ALA A 181 -30.82 5.12 13.69
N ASP A 182 -29.91 4.15 13.91
CA ASP A 182 -30.28 2.82 14.38
C ASP A 182 -30.82 2.90 15.79
N PRO A 183 -32.06 2.38 16.08
CA PRO A 183 -32.63 2.34 17.42
C PRO A 183 -31.76 1.62 18.47
N GLY A 184 -30.90 0.73 18.05
CA GLY A 184 -29.95 0.01 18.90
C GLY A 184 -28.65 0.78 19.18
N PHE A 185 -28.46 1.97 18.62
CA PHE A 185 -27.25 2.75 18.82
C PHE A 185 -27.14 3.27 20.27
N GLY A 186 -26.14 2.76 20.98
CA GLY A 186 -25.91 3.09 22.39
C GLY A 186 -25.24 4.46 22.65
N GLY A 187 -25.00 5.25 21.63
CA GLY A 187 -24.33 6.56 21.75
C GLY A 187 -22.81 6.52 21.64
N SER A 188 -22.21 5.34 21.49
CA SER A 188 -20.75 5.16 21.42
C SER A 188 -20.33 4.61 20.07
N VAL A 189 -19.22 5.09 19.50
CA VAL A 189 -18.65 4.60 18.22
C VAL A 189 -17.13 4.56 18.26
N ALA A 190 -16.53 3.52 17.65
CA ALA A 190 -15.11 3.49 17.39
C ALA A 190 -14.80 3.97 15.97
N LEU A 191 -14.13 5.10 15.86
CA LEU A 191 -13.59 5.62 14.60
C LEU A 191 -12.22 5.01 14.32
N VAL A 192 -12.08 4.44 13.13
CA VAL A 192 -10.89 3.67 12.76
C VAL A 192 -10.16 4.32 11.59
N ILE A 193 -8.85 4.53 11.75
CA ILE A 193 -7.98 5.10 10.73
C ILE A 193 -7.07 4.02 10.16
N GLY A 194 -7.27 3.67 8.89
CA GLY A 194 -6.47 2.67 8.16
C GLY A 194 -6.79 1.23 8.52
N GLU A 195 -6.23 0.31 7.74
CA GLU A 195 -6.52 -1.14 7.86
C GLU A 195 -6.02 -1.74 9.18
N ASN A 196 -4.82 -1.37 9.62
CA ASN A 196 -4.27 -1.88 10.88
C ASN A 196 -5.15 -1.52 12.10
N GLY A 197 -5.72 -0.30 12.10
CA GLY A 197 -6.66 0.11 13.13
C GLY A 197 -7.96 -0.68 13.07
N LEU A 198 -8.46 -0.96 11.87
CA LEU A 198 -9.68 -1.75 11.66
C LEU A 198 -9.49 -3.20 12.13
N ASP A 199 -8.36 -3.81 11.81
CA ASP A 199 -8.03 -5.16 12.25
C ASP A 199 -7.92 -5.24 13.79
N LEU A 200 -7.24 -4.27 14.40
CA LEU A 200 -7.14 -4.17 15.86
C LEU A 200 -8.52 -4.03 16.52
N ALA A 201 -9.37 -3.16 15.98
CA ALA A 201 -10.71 -2.93 16.51
C ALA A 201 -11.57 -4.19 16.44
N ARG A 202 -11.50 -4.93 15.32
CA ARG A 202 -12.21 -6.21 15.15
C ARG A 202 -11.71 -7.28 16.13
N ARG A 203 -10.39 -7.41 16.29
CA ARG A 203 -9.81 -8.36 17.27
C ARG A 203 -10.19 -8.01 18.70
N ALA A 204 -10.33 -6.73 19.01
CA ALA A 204 -10.77 -6.25 20.31
C ALA A 204 -12.30 -6.38 20.53
N GLY A 205 -13.06 -6.86 19.54
CA GLY A 205 -14.50 -7.01 19.62
C GLY A 205 -15.28 -5.70 19.71
N LEU A 206 -14.68 -4.59 19.24
CA LEU A 206 -15.32 -3.28 19.31
C LEU A 206 -16.45 -3.17 18.29
N SER A 207 -17.57 -2.59 18.70
CA SER A 207 -18.73 -2.34 17.86
C SER A 207 -19.56 -1.21 18.48
N PRO A 208 -20.16 -0.30 17.70
CA PRO A 208 -20.03 -0.18 16.24
C PRO A 208 -18.71 0.44 15.80
N LEU A 209 -18.28 0.10 14.56
CA LEU A 209 -17.05 0.59 13.94
C LEU A 209 -17.36 1.46 12.74
N LEU A 210 -16.63 2.59 12.59
CA LEU A 210 -16.67 3.44 11.42
C LEU A 210 -15.26 3.69 10.89
N LYS A 211 -14.96 3.29 9.66
CA LYS A 211 -13.67 3.53 9.02
C LYS A 211 -13.66 4.92 8.40
N VAL A 212 -12.90 5.84 8.98
CA VAL A 212 -12.94 7.27 8.63
C VAL A 212 -11.91 7.70 7.56
N GLY A 213 -11.04 6.82 7.15
CA GLY A 213 -10.00 7.14 6.16
C GLY A 213 -9.09 8.29 6.63
N ASN A 214 -8.92 9.30 5.77
CA ASN A 214 -8.11 10.48 6.08
C ASN A 214 -8.94 11.72 6.48
N TRP A 215 -10.27 11.61 6.47
CA TRP A 215 -11.24 12.71 6.66
C TRP A 215 -11.69 12.88 8.11
N LEU A 216 -10.78 12.76 9.05
CA LEU A 216 -11.14 12.70 10.46
C LEU A 216 -11.83 13.97 10.96
N GLY A 217 -11.38 15.16 10.57
CA GLY A 217 -11.95 16.42 11.04
C GLY A 217 -13.46 16.55 10.77
N PRO A 218 -13.91 16.49 9.51
CA PRO A 218 -15.33 16.55 9.17
C PRO A 218 -16.15 15.44 9.83
N VAL A 219 -15.59 14.24 10.00
CA VAL A 219 -16.32 13.13 10.65
C VAL A 219 -16.47 13.35 12.15
N LEU A 220 -15.46 13.90 12.83
CA LEU A 220 -15.56 14.28 14.26
C LEU A 220 -16.66 15.33 14.49
N VAL A 221 -16.70 16.36 13.64
CA VAL A 221 -17.74 17.39 13.71
C VAL A 221 -19.13 16.77 13.51
N ALA A 222 -19.29 15.97 12.46
CA ALA A 222 -20.56 15.33 12.17
C ALA A 222 -21.00 14.35 13.28
N ALA A 223 -20.06 13.63 13.90
CA ALA A 223 -20.37 12.75 15.02
C ALA A 223 -20.88 13.53 16.24
N ALA A 224 -20.26 14.68 16.55
CA ALA A 224 -20.69 15.56 17.63
C ALA A 224 -22.08 16.16 17.35
N GLU A 225 -22.31 16.66 16.12
CA GLU A 225 -23.62 17.20 15.71
C GLU A 225 -24.73 16.13 15.72
N ALA A 226 -24.39 14.88 15.41
CA ALA A 226 -25.30 13.74 15.46
C ALA A 226 -25.57 13.23 16.89
N GLY A 227 -24.93 13.79 17.90
CA GLY A 227 -25.18 13.44 19.32
C GLY A 227 -24.46 12.18 19.79
N VAL A 228 -23.35 11.80 19.13
CA VAL A 228 -22.44 10.74 19.64
C VAL A 228 -21.88 11.18 20.99
N LYS A 229 -22.00 10.33 22.00
CA LYS A 229 -21.60 10.65 23.39
C LYS A 229 -20.16 10.21 23.67
N ASP A 230 -19.83 9.01 23.24
CA ASP A 230 -18.51 8.40 23.46
C ASP A 230 -17.86 8.04 22.13
N LEU A 231 -16.61 8.45 21.98
CA LEU A 231 -15.86 8.22 20.76
C LEU A 231 -14.51 7.61 21.10
N LEU A 232 -14.24 6.42 20.57
CA LEU A 232 -12.93 5.78 20.63
C LEU A 232 -12.24 5.95 19.29
N LEU A 233 -11.03 6.52 19.29
CA LEU A 233 -10.24 6.72 18.09
C LEU A 233 -9.11 5.68 18.03
N LEU A 234 -9.08 4.87 16.98
CA LEU A 234 -8.11 3.85 16.74
C LEU A 234 -7.38 4.05 15.41
N GLY A 235 -6.07 3.98 15.45
CA GLY A 235 -5.27 4.13 14.25
C GLY A 235 -3.78 3.98 14.51
N TYR A 236 -3.01 3.93 13.44
CA TYR A 236 -1.56 3.96 13.53
C TYR A 236 -1.10 5.29 14.15
N HIS A 237 -0.21 5.22 15.13
CA HIS A 237 0.25 6.39 15.87
C HIS A 237 0.76 7.53 14.99
N GLY A 238 1.36 7.22 13.82
CA GLY A 238 1.79 8.21 12.85
C GLY A 238 0.68 9.04 12.22
N LYS A 239 -0.56 8.56 12.23
CA LYS A 239 -1.73 9.37 11.85
C LYS A 239 -2.31 10.10 13.06
N LEU A 240 -2.33 9.43 14.22
CA LEU A 240 -2.90 10.01 15.44
C LEU A 240 -2.10 11.21 15.96
N ILE A 241 -0.77 11.15 15.88
CA ILE A 241 0.10 12.25 16.34
C ILE A 241 -0.17 13.57 15.58
N LYS A 242 -0.63 13.50 14.33
CA LYS A 242 -1.00 14.70 13.56
C LYS A 242 -2.11 15.49 14.22
N LEU A 243 -3.04 14.82 14.89
CA LEU A 243 -4.16 15.45 15.59
C LEU A 243 -3.70 16.35 16.74
N ALA A 244 -2.65 15.95 17.43
CA ALA A 244 -2.04 16.77 18.49
C ALA A 244 -1.48 18.10 17.95
N GLY A 245 -1.13 18.14 16.66
CA GLY A 245 -0.73 19.36 15.95
C GLY A 245 -1.87 20.08 15.23
N GLY A 246 -3.14 19.69 15.46
CA GLY A 246 -4.29 20.28 14.78
C GLY A 246 -4.47 19.86 13.33
N ILE A 247 -3.79 18.80 12.87
CA ILE A 247 -3.86 18.30 11.49
C ILE A 247 -4.91 17.19 11.44
N PHE A 248 -6.14 17.52 11.06
CA PHE A 248 -7.30 16.61 11.03
C PHE A 248 -7.57 15.96 9.68
N HIS A 249 -6.80 16.29 8.63
CA HIS A 249 -6.72 15.53 7.39
C HIS A 249 -5.41 14.75 7.37
N THR A 250 -5.46 13.44 7.58
CA THR A 250 -4.27 12.64 7.87
C THR A 250 -3.48 12.16 6.65
N HIS A 251 -3.89 12.55 5.43
CA HIS A 251 -3.19 12.16 4.21
C HIS A 251 -1.81 12.83 4.14
N HIS A 252 -0.76 12.02 3.98
CA HIS A 252 0.63 12.47 4.09
C HIS A 252 1.09 13.46 2.99
N HIS A 253 0.44 13.44 1.83
CA HIS A 253 0.73 14.41 0.76
C HIS A 253 0.06 15.76 0.97
N LEU A 254 -0.97 15.84 1.80
CA LEU A 254 -1.66 17.10 2.08
C LEU A 254 -1.07 17.82 3.28
N ALA A 255 -0.72 17.07 4.30
CA ALA A 255 -0.07 17.62 5.49
C ALA A 255 0.75 16.54 6.22
N ASP A 256 1.99 16.84 6.52
CA ASP A 256 2.85 16.02 7.34
C ASP A 256 3.65 16.88 8.31
N GLY A 257 3.19 17.00 9.52
CA GLY A 257 3.87 17.73 10.60
C GLY A 257 4.24 16.84 11.78
N ARG A 258 4.39 15.54 11.55
CA ARG A 258 4.58 14.54 12.60
C ARG A 258 5.83 14.77 13.45
N LEU A 259 6.96 15.08 12.82
CA LEU A 259 8.22 15.32 13.51
C LEU A 259 8.21 16.65 14.26
N GLU A 260 7.60 17.67 13.68
CA GLU A 260 7.37 18.96 14.30
C GLU A 260 6.52 18.83 15.56
N VAL A 261 5.40 18.11 15.47
CA VAL A 261 4.51 17.86 16.61
C VAL A 261 5.21 17.05 17.69
N LEU A 262 5.92 15.98 17.32
CA LEU A 262 6.68 15.16 18.27
C LEU A 262 7.78 15.98 18.96
N THR A 263 8.49 16.83 18.21
CA THR A 263 9.55 17.69 18.78
C THR A 263 8.94 18.69 19.76
N ALA A 264 7.79 19.30 19.44
CA ALA A 264 7.10 20.21 20.34
C ALA A 264 6.64 19.50 21.63
N LEU A 265 5.98 18.33 21.51
CA LEU A 265 5.57 17.53 22.65
C LEU A 265 6.76 17.00 23.45
N GLY A 266 7.88 16.71 22.80
CA GLY A 266 9.13 16.33 23.44
C GLY A 266 9.69 17.43 24.34
N LEU A 267 9.57 18.69 23.91
CA LEU A 267 9.93 19.85 24.75
C LEU A 267 9.09 19.88 26.03
N ASP A 268 7.76 19.75 25.89
CA ASP A 268 6.85 19.74 27.03
C ASP A 268 7.08 18.54 27.96
N ALA A 269 7.52 17.41 27.40
CA ALA A 269 7.91 16.22 28.15
C ALA A 269 9.32 16.32 28.81
N GLY A 270 10.04 17.42 28.58
CA GLY A 270 11.36 17.66 29.16
C GLY A 270 12.51 16.91 28.48
N LEU A 271 12.38 16.57 27.20
CA LEU A 271 13.49 16.00 26.43
C LEU A 271 14.62 17.00 26.28
N SER A 272 15.85 16.51 26.29
CA SER A 272 17.06 17.31 26.05
C SER A 272 17.09 17.84 24.61
N LEU A 273 17.85 18.91 24.40
CA LEU A 273 18.03 19.48 23.05
C LEU A 273 18.60 18.45 22.07
N GLU A 274 19.46 17.56 22.52
CA GLU A 274 20.04 16.51 21.69
C GLU A 274 18.97 15.48 21.26
N GLU A 275 18.16 15.02 22.21
CA GLU A 275 17.04 14.11 21.92
C GLU A 275 16.01 14.74 20.95
N MET A 276 15.71 16.03 21.13
CA MET A 276 14.84 16.78 20.19
C MET A 276 15.45 16.88 18.79
N ARG A 277 16.76 17.07 18.66
CA ARG A 277 17.47 17.07 17.37
C ARG A 277 17.41 15.69 16.72
N GLN A 278 17.59 14.62 17.49
CA GLN A 278 17.45 13.25 16.99
C GLN A 278 16.02 12.97 16.50
N LEU A 279 14.99 13.38 17.26
CA LEU A 279 13.60 13.32 16.83
C LEU A 279 13.38 14.03 15.50
N ARG A 280 13.89 15.26 15.39
CA ARG A 280 13.71 16.11 14.21
C ARG A 280 14.42 15.58 12.97
N SER A 281 15.55 14.89 13.13
CA SER A 281 16.35 14.31 12.05
C SER A 281 15.96 12.88 11.69
N ALA A 282 15.01 12.26 12.41
CA ALA A 282 14.60 10.89 12.16
C ALA A 282 14.01 10.75 10.75
N ALA A 283 14.55 9.84 9.94
CA ALA A 283 14.07 9.58 8.59
C ALA A 283 12.64 8.99 8.57
N VAL A 284 12.27 8.31 9.67
CA VAL A 284 10.92 7.75 9.87
C VAL A 284 10.53 7.96 11.33
N SER A 285 9.41 8.59 11.52
CA SER A 285 9.00 9.16 12.80
C SER A 285 8.80 8.18 13.96
N TYR A 286 8.82 6.84 13.76
CA TYR A 286 8.30 5.99 14.84
C TYR A 286 8.92 4.62 15.03
N THR A 287 9.59 4.05 14.08
CA THR A 287 10.02 2.64 14.19
C THR A 287 11.37 2.45 14.86
N HIS A 288 12.13 3.53 15.07
CA HIS A 288 13.47 3.48 15.64
C HIS A 288 13.70 4.42 16.84
N LEU A 289 12.68 5.16 17.25
CA LEU A 289 12.77 5.98 18.45
C LEU A 289 12.36 5.14 19.66
N THR A 290 13.32 4.48 20.28
CA THR A 290 13.20 4.06 21.68
C THR A 290 13.40 5.32 22.53
N LEU A 291 12.29 5.96 22.91
CA LEU A 291 12.34 6.96 23.96
C LEU A 291 12.81 6.25 25.25
N PRO A 292 13.77 6.82 26.01
CA PRO A 292 14.13 6.26 27.30
C PRO A 292 12.88 6.24 28.16
N THR A 293 12.36 5.06 28.45
CA THR A 293 11.36 4.87 29.48
C THR A 293 12.04 5.20 30.80
N LYS A 294 11.73 6.35 31.39
CA LYS A 294 12.03 6.58 32.79
C LYS A 294 11.27 5.52 33.58
N ALA A 295 12.06 4.62 34.22
CA ALA A 295 11.56 3.71 35.23
C ALA A 295 11.03 4.49 36.44
#